data_69a04b162b763688b1fb787b5c59cd19
#
_entry.id   69a04b162b763688b1fb787b5c59cd19
#
_cell.length_a   1.000
_cell.length_b   1.000
_cell.length_c   1.000
_cell.angle_alpha   90.00
_cell.angle_beta   90.00
_cell.angle_gamma   90.00
#
_symmetry.space_group_name_H-M   'P 1'
#
loop_
_entity.id
_entity.type
_entity.pdbx_description
1 polymer ?
#
loop_
_entity_poly.entity_id
_entity_poly.type
_entity_poly.pdbx_seq_one_letter_code
_entity_poly.pdbx_strand_id
1 'polypeptide(L)'
;MIHGWATNARIFQPLLPHLPRDWHISIPDLAGHGTSPMPLSFDIATLADDIARQLWPDTHLFGWSLGGVVAQWIAAHHPEKVKSLTLCATFAKLFAAPDYDIGLRQSALHKMLPLFQDDYPKHMRQFLELQLLHTPERQAVIEAVLPDVLRNGTPQGMADALTAIEYADMRPLLASIRCPTLLIFGGKDALTPVRMGQYLQQHLPNAHLHVIGKAAHAPFISHSDEVAALLLAHIRQSV
;
A
#
# COMPACT_ATOMS: atom_id res chain seq x y z
N MET A 1 -7.86 -3.37 5.93
CA MET A 1 -6.46 -3.20 5.45
C MET A 1 -6.44 -3.39 3.95
N ILE A 2 -5.71 -2.55 3.20
CA ILE A 2 -5.64 -2.57 1.74
C ILE A 2 -4.19 -2.84 1.32
N HIS A 3 -3.98 -3.90 0.54
CA HIS A 3 -2.66 -4.37 0.12
C HIS A 3 -2.07 -3.57 -1.06
N GLY A 4 -0.79 -3.82 -1.36
CA GLY A 4 -0.06 -3.18 -2.45
C GLY A 4 -0.19 -3.87 -3.81
N TRP A 5 0.38 -3.24 -4.85
CA TRP A 5 0.45 -3.79 -6.19
C TRP A 5 1.14 -5.15 -6.21
N ALA A 6 0.64 -6.05 -7.06
CA ALA A 6 1.16 -7.39 -7.27
C ALA A 6 1.21 -8.27 -5.99
N THR A 7 0.32 -8.01 -5.03
CA THR A 7 0.15 -8.82 -3.82
C THR A 7 -1.34 -9.15 -3.60
N ASN A 8 -1.69 -9.66 -2.43
CA ASN A 8 -3.07 -9.95 -2.05
C ASN A 8 -3.24 -9.84 -0.53
N ALA A 9 -4.45 -10.12 -0.03
CA ALA A 9 -4.79 -10.04 1.39
C ALA A 9 -3.84 -10.83 2.31
N ARG A 10 -3.25 -11.94 1.84
CA ARG A 10 -2.34 -12.79 2.63
C ARG A 10 -1.05 -12.10 3.04
N ILE A 11 -0.68 -10.99 2.37
CA ILE A 11 0.53 -10.23 2.71
C ILE A 11 0.51 -9.72 4.16
N PHE A 12 -0.69 -9.55 4.74
CA PHE A 12 -0.85 -9.09 6.13
C PHE A 12 -0.82 -10.20 7.17
N GLN A 13 -0.77 -11.48 6.78
CA GLN A 13 -0.76 -12.60 7.73
C GLN A 13 0.29 -12.49 8.84
N PRO A 14 1.53 -12.02 8.60
CA PRO A 14 2.51 -11.85 9.66
C PRO A 14 2.15 -10.80 10.71
N LEU A 15 1.34 -9.79 10.36
CA LEU A 15 0.91 -8.74 11.27
C LEU A 15 -0.27 -9.18 12.17
N LEU A 16 -1.19 -10.00 11.64
CA LEU A 16 -2.45 -10.33 12.32
C LEU A 16 -2.30 -10.91 13.74
N PRO A 17 -1.33 -11.81 14.01
CA PRO A 17 -1.14 -12.35 15.37
C PRO A 17 -0.79 -11.32 16.45
N HIS A 18 -0.29 -10.15 16.05
CA HIS A 18 0.12 -9.06 16.95
C HIS A 18 -1.00 -8.04 17.20
N LEU A 19 -2.16 -8.21 16.54
CA LEU A 19 -3.34 -7.35 16.71
C LEU A 19 -4.35 -7.96 17.70
N PRO A 20 -5.19 -7.15 18.36
CA PRO A 20 -6.23 -7.63 19.25
C PRO A 20 -7.19 -8.61 18.56
N ARG A 21 -7.51 -9.72 19.26
CA ARG A 21 -8.37 -10.78 18.71
C ARG A 21 -9.84 -10.41 18.61
N ASP A 22 -10.25 -9.38 19.31
CA ASP A 22 -11.62 -8.83 19.33
C ASP A 22 -11.85 -7.80 18.23
N TRP A 23 -10.83 -7.44 17.45
CA TRP A 23 -11.01 -6.56 16.31
C TRP A 23 -11.65 -7.27 15.14
N HIS A 24 -12.62 -6.60 14.50
CA HIS A 24 -13.11 -7.00 13.19
C HIS A 24 -12.16 -6.45 12.11
N ILE A 25 -11.37 -7.33 11.50
CA ILE A 25 -10.37 -6.95 10.48
C ILE A 25 -10.84 -7.43 9.11
N SER A 26 -11.08 -6.48 8.21
CA SER A 26 -11.39 -6.75 6.80
C SER A 26 -10.15 -6.51 5.94
N ILE A 27 -9.84 -7.46 5.06
CA ILE A 27 -8.69 -7.40 4.16
C ILE A 27 -9.16 -7.84 2.75
N PRO A 28 -9.80 -6.96 1.99
CA PRO A 28 -10.22 -7.29 0.63
C PRO A 28 -9.02 -7.42 -0.31
N ASP A 29 -9.12 -8.32 -1.28
CA ASP A 29 -8.25 -8.29 -2.44
C ASP A 29 -8.71 -7.16 -3.37
N LEU A 30 -7.79 -6.29 -3.78
CA LEU A 30 -8.06 -5.28 -4.80
C LEU A 30 -8.46 -5.94 -6.12
N ALA A 31 -9.30 -5.30 -6.90
CA ALA A 31 -9.68 -5.80 -8.21
C ALA A 31 -8.43 -6.14 -9.05
N GLY A 32 -8.45 -7.29 -9.71
CA GLY A 32 -7.32 -7.82 -10.47
C GLY A 32 -6.17 -8.42 -9.64
N HIS A 33 -6.37 -8.53 -8.31
CA HIS A 33 -5.39 -9.12 -7.39
C HIS A 33 -6.03 -10.25 -6.58
N GLY A 34 -5.19 -11.21 -6.13
CA GLY A 34 -5.65 -12.30 -5.28
C GLY A 34 -6.81 -13.08 -5.90
N THR A 35 -7.94 -13.11 -5.22
CA THR A 35 -9.17 -13.80 -5.68
C THR A 35 -10.15 -12.85 -6.38
N SER A 36 -9.88 -11.55 -6.40
CA SER A 36 -10.75 -10.57 -7.05
C SER A 36 -10.59 -10.57 -8.57
N PRO A 37 -11.69 -10.53 -9.34
CA PRO A 37 -11.62 -10.54 -10.80
C PRO A 37 -10.92 -9.30 -11.35
N MET A 38 -10.36 -9.43 -12.56
CA MET A 38 -9.82 -8.30 -13.30
C MET A 38 -10.91 -7.28 -13.59
N PRO A 39 -10.69 -5.97 -13.31
CA PRO A 39 -11.63 -4.94 -13.68
C PRO A 39 -11.57 -4.68 -15.20
N LEU A 40 -12.62 -4.09 -15.75
CA LEU A 40 -12.63 -3.64 -17.16
C LEU A 40 -11.62 -2.54 -17.43
N SER A 41 -11.33 -1.71 -16.43
CA SER A 41 -10.28 -0.70 -16.46
C SER A 41 -9.69 -0.55 -15.07
N PHE A 42 -8.37 -0.31 -14.98
CA PHE A 42 -7.70 0.05 -13.74
C PHE A 42 -7.79 1.57 -13.55
N ASP A 43 -8.49 1.98 -12.50
CA ASP A 43 -8.67 3.37 -12.11
C ASP A 43 -8.73 3.47 -10.59
N ILE A 44 -7.90 4.32 -10.01
CA ILE A 44 -7.77 4.46 -8.55
C ILE A 44 -9.11 4.88 -7.91
N ALA A 45 -9.86 5.78 -8.54
CA ALA A 45 -11.15 6.22 -8.03
C ALA A 45 -12.14 5.05 -7.94
N THR A 46 -12.27 4.26 -9.02
CA THR A 46 -13.14 3.09 -9.07
C THR A 46 -12.75 2.05 -8.02
N LEU A 47 -11.45 1.71 -7.91
CA LEU A 47 -10.95 0.79 -6.87
C LEU A 47 -11.27 1.28 -5.46
N ALA A 48 -11.09 2.57 -5.22
CA ALA A 48 -11.33 3.19 -3.92
C ALA A 48 -12.81 3.21 -3.56
N ASP A 49 -13.68 3.57 -4.51
CA ASP A 49 -15.12 3.61 -4.30
C ASP A 49 -15.70 2.20 -4.08
N ASP A 50 -15.17 1.16 -4.76
CA ASP A 50 -15.57 -0.23 -4.53
C ASP A 50 -15.23 -0.69 -3.10
N ILE A 51 -14.06 -0.31 -2.59
CA ILE A 51 -13.69 -0.59 -1.20
C ILE A 51 -14.55 0.26 -0.24
N ALA A 52 -14.73 1.55 -0.51
CA ALA A 52 -15.48 2.46 0.36
C ALA A 52 -16.93 2.01 0.58
N ARG A 53 -17.59 1.43 -0.45
CA ARG A 53 -18.95 0.85 -0.32
C ARG A 53 -19.03 -0.29 0.70
N GLN A 54 -17.92 -0.98 0.95
CA GLN A 54 -17.83 -2.11 1.89
C GLN A 54 -17.39 -1.68 3.29
N LEU A 55 -16.91 -0.44 3.46
CA LEU A 55 -16.47 0.05 4.76
C LEU A 55 -17.65 0.43 5.65
N TRP A 56 -17.55 0.08 6.92
CA TRP A 56 -18.40 0.59 7.96
C TRP A 56 -18.04 2.06 8.27
N PRO A 57 -19.00 2.87 8.78
CA PRO A 57 -18.64 4.17 9.39
C PRO A 57 -17.58 3.97 10.47
N ASP A 58 -16.76 5.01 10.70
CA ASP A 58 -15.72 5.01 11.74
C ASP A 58 -14.65 3.90 11.59
N THR A 59 -14.36 3.46 10.36
CA THR A 59 -13.31 2.49 10.09
C THR A 59 -11.92 3.09 10.33
N HIS A 60 -11.05 2.34 11.03
CA HIS A 60 -9.61 2.60 11.06
C HIS A 60 -8.98 1.96 9.83
N LEU A 61 -8.56 2.79 8.86
CA LEU A 61 -8.12 2.34 7.55
C LEU A 61 -6.60 2.22 7.50
N PHE A 62 -6.10 1.07 7.07
CA PHE A 62 -4.68 0.82 6.81
C PHE A 62 -4.47 0.60 5.32
N GLY A 63 -3.57 1.37 4.68
CA GLY A 63 -3.19 1.17 3.29
C GLY A 63 -1.68 1.04 3.12
N TRP A 64 -1.24 0.01 2.40
CA TRP A 64 0.17 -0.22 2.08
C TRP A 64 0.43 0.01 0.60
N SER A 65 1.46 0.80 0.26
CA SER A 65 1.90 1.05 -1.12
C SER A 65 0.73 1.53 -2.00
N LEU A 66 0.33 0.81 -3.07
CA LEU A 66 -0.88 1.09 -3.85
C LEU A 66 -2.12 1.19 -2.95
N GLY A 67 -2.26 0.28 -1.97
CA GLY A 67 -3.36 0.35 -1.01
C GLY A 67 -3.39 1.65 -0.21
N GLY A 68 -2.23 2.28 0.01
CA GLY A 68 -2.13 3.60 0.61
C GLY A 68 -2.64 4.72 -0.31
N VAL A 69 -2.46 4.60 -1.63
CA VAL A 69 -3.03 5.54 -2.62
C VAL A 69 -4.56 5.42 -2.61
N VAL A 70 -5.08 4.19 -2.64
CA VAL A 70 -6.52 3.89 -2.53
C VAL A 70 -7.09 4.44 -1.21
N ALA A 71 -6.39 4.23 -0.10
CA ALA A 71 -6.81 4.72 1.21
C ALA A 71 -6.84 6.27 1.30
N GLN A 72 -5.89 6.96 0.67
CA GLN A 72 -5.89 8.42 0.56
C GLN A 72 -7.12 8.91 -0.22
N TRP A 73 -7.46 8.26 -1.34
CA TRP A 73 -8.67 8.58 -2.10
C TRP A 73 -9.92 8.43 -1.25
N ILE A 74 -10.06 7.28 -0.57
CA ILE A 74 -11.20 7.00 0.32
C ILE A 74 -11.31 8.07 1.41
N ALA A 75 -10.22 8.39 2.09
CA ALA A 75 -10.22 9.36 3.17
C ALA A 75 -10.57 10.79 2.70
N ALA A 76 -10.26 11.12 1.43
CA ALA A 76 -10.58 12.41 0.85
C ALA A 76 -12.04 12.54 0.39
N HIS A 77 -12.63 11.47 -0.17
CA HIS A 77 -13.96 11.49 -0.80
C HIS A 77 -15.06 10.88 0.06
N HIS A 78 -14.69 10.02 1.03
CA HIS A 78 -15.59 9.34 1.96
C HIS A 78 -15.15 9.56 3.42
N PRO A 79 -14.95 10.83 3.86
CA PRO A 79 -14.41 11.12 5.19
C PRO A 79 -15.28 10.55 6.33
N GLU A 80 -16.58 10.39 6.11
CA GLU A 80 -17.54 9.79 7.07
C GLU A 80 -17.27 8.29 7.32
N LYS A 81 -16.50 7.64 6.46
CA LYS A 81 -16.12 6.24 6.61
C LYS A 81 -14.82 6.05 7.40
N VAL A 82 -13.96 7.07 7.47
CA VAL A 82 -12.58 6.92 7.95
C VAL A 82 -12.37 7.67 9.26
N LYS A 83 -12.33 6.93 10.36
CA LYS A 83 -12.06 7.47 11.70
C LYS A 83 -10.58 7.82 11.87
N SER A 84 -9.67 6.95 11.41
CA SER A 84 -8.25 7.23 11.32
C SER A 84 -7.61 6.52 10.14
N LEU A 85 -6.49 7.04 9.67
CA LEU A 85 -5.77 6.55 8.51
C LEU A 85 -4.35 6.12 8.91
N THR A 86 -3.93 4.95 8.46
CA THR A 86 -2.53 4.53 8.52
C THR A 86 -2.02 4.29 7.10
N LEU A 87 -0.99 5.02 6.72
CA LEU A 87 -0.34 4.93 5.42
C LEU A 87 1.05 4.33 5.59
N CYS A 88 1.23 3.11 5.08
CA CYS A 88 2.47 2.37 5.19
C CYS A 88 3.20 2.32 3.85
N ALA A 89 4.43 2.81 3.79
CA ALA A 89 5.30 2.73 2.62
C ALA A 89 4.56 3.09 1.31
N THR A 90 3.98 4.28 1.24
CA THR A 90 3.15 4.78 0.13
C THR A 90 3.60 6.15 -0.35
N PHE A 91 2.82 6.81 -1.18
CA PHE A 91 3.18 8.08 -1.82
C PHE A 91 1.93 8.89 -2.16
N ALA A 92 2.09 10.21 -2.34
CA ALA A 92 1.07 11.06 -2.95
C ALA A 92 1.11 10.97 -4.48
N LYS A 93 2.31 10.87 -5.05
CA LYS A 93 2.60 10.64 -6.48
C LYS A 93 3.85 9.77 -6.57
N LEU A 94 3.83 8.75 -7.46
CA LEU A 94 4.94 7.80 -7.54
C LEU A 94 6.15 8.39 -8.25
N PHE A 95 5.94 9.02 -9.41
CA PHE A 95 7.03 9.50 -10.25
C PHE A 95 7.26 11.00 -10.10
N ALA A 96 8.53 11.36 -10.23
CA ALA A 96 8.96 12.74 -10.31
C ALA A 96 8.32 13.47 -11.53
N ALA A 97 8.01 14.74 -11.33
CA ALA A 97 7.47 15.64 -12.34
C ALA A 97 8.17 17.02 -12.21
N PRO A 98 8.04 17.93 -13.16
CA PRO A 98 8.68 19.24 -13.08
C PRO A 98 8.36 20.05 -11.81
N ASP A 99 7.18 19.82 -11.24
CA ASP A 99 6.68 20.41 -9.98
C ASP A 99 6.79 19.46 -8.77
N TYR A 100 7.45 18.29 -8.91
CA TYR A 100 7.54 17.26 -7.88
C TYR A 100 8.79 16.40 -8.06
N ASP A 101 9.88 16.75 -7.39
CA ASP A 101 11.18 16.07 -7.43
C ASP A 101 11.31 14.89 -6.43
N ILE A 102 10.31 14.75 -5.54
CA ILE A 102 10.26 13.73 -4.47
C ILE A 102 10.09 12.32 -5.03
N GLY A 103 9.43 12.20 -6.18
CA GLY A 103 9.10 10.92 -6.82
C GLY A 103 10.29 10.09 -7.28
N LEU A 104 10.01 8.90 -7.77
CA LEU A 104 10.99 8.03 -8.42
C LEU A 104 11.26 8.50 -9.85
N ARG A 105 12.43 8.14 -10.38
CA ARG A 105 12.68 8.29 -11.82
C ARG A 105 11.89 7.21 -12.59
N GLN A 106 11.11 7.63 -13.56
CA GLN A 106 10.21 6.77 -14.34
C GLN A 106 10.89 5.55 -15.00
N SER A 107 12.15 5.69 -15.41
CA SER A 107 12.91 4.64 -16.10
C SER A 107 13.12 3.33 -15.33
N ALA A 108 12.95 3.32 -13.99
CA ALA A 108 13.24 2.13 -13.19
C ALA A 108 12.14 1.06 -13.30
N LEU A 109 10.86 1.46 -13.22
CA LEU A 109 9.72 0.53 -13.25
C LEU A 109 9.35 0.14 -14.70
N HIS A 110 9.46 1.05 -15.67
CA HIS A 110 9.20 0.73 -17.09
C HIS A 110 10.10 -0.39 -17.63
N LYS A 111 11.30 -0.56 -17.08
CA LYS A 111 12.20 -1.67 -17.44
C LYS A 111 11.70 -3.04 -16.95
N MET A 112 10.79 -3.06 -15.99
CA MET A 112 10.26 -4.31 -15.43
C MET A 112 9.09 -4.86 -16.26
N LEU A 113 8.28 -4.02 -16.88
CA LEU A 113 7.09 -4.46 -17.62
C LEU A 113 7.39 -5.48 -18.74
N PRO A 114 8.39 -5.29 -19.63
CA PRO A 114 8.75 -6.28 -20.63
C PRO A 114 9.18 -7.61 -20.03
N LEU A 115 9.81 -7.61 -18.85
CA LEU A 115 10.24 -8.81 -18.16
C LEU A 115 9.05 -9.67 -17.72
N PHE A 116 7.95 -9.05 -17.26
CA PHE A 116 6.73 -9.79 -16.92
C PHE A 116 6.07 -10.45 -18.13
N GLN A 117 6.25 -9.91 -19.33
CA GLN A 117 5.76 -10.52 -20.58
C GLN A 117 6.63 -11.68 -21.02
N ASP A 118 7.93 -11.68 -20.71
CA ASP A 118 8.88 -12.73 -21.04
C ASP A 118 8.71 -13.97 -20.14
N ASP A 119 8.83 -13.78 -18.81
CA ASP A 119 8.66 -14.86 -17.82
C ASP A 119 7.94 -14.31 -16.56
N TYR A 120 6.60 -14.31 -16.61
CA TYR A 120 5.77 -13.75 -15.55
C TYR A 120 6.04 -14.37 -14.16
N PRO A 121 6.07 -15.71 -13.98
CA PRO A 121 6.34 -16.32 -12.69
C PRO A 121 7.69 -15.94 -12.10
N LYS A 122 8.74 -15.97 -12.90
CA LYS A 122 10.10 -15.65 -12.48
C LYS A 122 10.23 -14.20 -12.04
N HIS A 123 9.77 -13.28 -12.88
CA HIS A 123 9.95 -11.84 -12.62
C HIS A 123 8.99 -11.33 -11.55
N MET A 124 7.82 -11.95 -11.38
CA MET A 124 6.95 -11.68 -10.24
C MET A 124 7.58 -12.12 -8.92
N ARG A 125 8.21 -13.29 -8.87
CA ARG A 125 8.99 -13.72 -7.70
C ARG A 125 10.09 -12.73 -7.36
N GLN A 126 10.89 -12.32 -8.34
CA GLN A 126 11.97 -11.34 -8.14
C GLN A 126 11.44 -9.99 -7.64
N PHE A 127 10.27 -9.56 -8.13
CA PHE A 127 9.64 -8.34 -7.66
C PHE A 127 9.18 -8.45 -6.20
N LEU A 128 8.58 -9.57 -5.80
CA LEU A 128 8.22 -9.81 -4.39
C LEU A 128 9.47 -9.88 -3.50
N GLU A 129 10.56 -10.50 -3.98
CA GLU A 129 11.83 -10.53 -3.27
C GLU A 129 12.40 -9.12 -3.02
N LEU A 130 12.26 -8.22 -3.99
CA LEU A 130 12.68 -6.82 -3.86
C LEU A 130 11.83 -6.07 -2.81
N GLN A 131 10.51 -6.26 -2.82
CA GLN A 131 9.62 -5.62 -1.85
C GLN A 131 9.89 -6.07 -0.41
N LEU A 132 10.29 -7.34 -0.24
CA LEU A 132 10.53 -7.97 1.05
C LEU A 132 12.01 -8.03 1.43
N LEU A 133 12.86 -7.18 0.85
CA LEU A 133 14.26 -7.06 1.26
C LEU A 133 14.36 -6.82 2.77
N HIS A 134 15.36 -7.45 3.39
CA HIS A 134 15.59 -7.39 4.84
C HIS A 134 14.47 -7.97 5.72
N THR A 135 13.54 -8.76 5.15
CA THR A 135 12.50 -9.47 5.91
C THR A 135 13.01 -10.88 6.26
N PRO A 136 13.05 -11.28 7.53
CA PRO A 136 13.54 -12.62 7.93
C PRO A 136 12.76 -13.78 7.29
N GLU A 137 11.43 -13.73 7.31
CA GLU A 137 10.55 -14.78 6.76
C GLU A 137 10.21 -14.55 5.29
N ARG A 138 11.02 -13.77 4.56
CA ARG A 138 10.75 -13.40 3.15
C ARG A 138 10.29 -14.56 2.28
N GLN A 139 10.98 -15.71 2.36
CA GLN A 139 10.68 -16.87 1.53
C GLN A 139 9.29 -17.45 1.84
N ALA A 140 8.94 -17.60 3.12
CA ALA A 140 7.63 -18.12 3.53
C ALA A 140 6.49 -17.18 3.09
N VAL A 141 6.69 -15.86 3.18
CA VAL A 141 5.71 -14.87 2.71
C VAL A 141 5.53 -14.97 1.19
N ILE A 142 6.63 -15.06 0.42
CA ILE A 142 6.57 -15.21 -1.04
C ILE A 142 5.82 -16.49 -1.43
N GLU A 143 6.11 -17.61 -0.79
CA GLU A 143 5.43 -18.87 -1.05
C GLU A 143 3.94 -18.83 -0.71
N ALA A 144 3.54 -18.07 0.28
CA ALA A 144 2.13 -17.89 0.63
C ALA A 144 1.37 -16.99 -0.37
N VAL A 145 2.03 -15.97 -0.93
CA VAL A 145 1.39 -14.93 -1.77
C VAL A 145 1.48 -15.26 -3.27
N LEU A 146 2.66 -15.71 -3.73
CA LEU A 146 2.96 -15.89 -5.16
C LEU A 146 2.00 -16.83 -5.91
N PRO A 147 1.55 -17.98 -5.36
CA PRO A 147 0.61 -18.85 -6.08
C PRO A 147 -0.71 -18.16 -6.45
N ASP A 148 -1.25 -17.34 -5.56
CA ASP A 148 -2.50 -16.61 -5.84
C ASP A 148 -2.27 -15.48 -6.83
N VAL A 149 -1.15 -14.78 -6.73
CA VAL A 149 -0.74 -13.75 -7.71
C VAL A 149 -0.62 -14.35 -9.11
N LEU A 150 0.01 -15.52 -9.25
CA LEU A 150 0.19 -16.18 -10.55
C LEU A 150 -1.12 -16.77 -11.11
N ARG A 151 -2.03 -17.21 -10.24
CA ARG A 151 -3.32 -17.79 -10.65
C ARG A 151 -4.29 -16.74 -11.19
N ASN A 152 -4.36 -15.59 -10.57
CA ASN A 152 -5.38 -14.57 -10.82
C ASN A 152 -4.83 -13.33 -11.53
N GLY A 153 -3.52 -13.10 -11.47
CA GLY A 153 -2.86 -12.01 -12.18
C GLY A 153 -2.44 -12.38 -13.60
N THR A 154 -2.41 -11.41 -14.47
CA THR A 154 -1.85 -11.54 -15.81
C THR A 154 -0.78 -10.46 -16.05
N PRO A 155 0.20 -10.68 -16.95
CA PRO A 155 1.16 -9.63 -17.32
C PRO A 155 0.48 -8.32 -17.73
N GLN A 156 -0.61 -8.41 -18.50
CA GLN A 156 -1.38 -7.24 -18.94
C GLN A 156 -2.04 -6.53 -17.76
N GLY A 157 -2.71 -7.27 -16.86
CA GLY A 157 -3.35 -6.69 -15.69
C GLY A 157 -2.36 -6.02 -14.74
N MET A 158 -1.16 -6.58 -14.59
CA MET A 158 -0.10 -5.94 -13.81
C MET A 158 0.41 -4.66 -14.48
N ALA A 159 0.49 -4.63 -15.81
CA ALA A 159 0.85 -3.44 -16.56
C ALA A 159 -0.22 -2.34 -16.44
N ASP A 160 -1.49 -2.70 -16.56
CA ASP A 160 -2.62 -1.77 -16.44
C ASP A 160 -2.69 -1.17 -15.03
N ALA A 161 -2.52 -2.00 -13.99
CA ALA A 161 -2.45 -1.54 -12.62
C ALA A 161 -1.25 -0.61 -12.35
N LEU A 162 -0.09 -0.90 -12.92
CA LEU A 162 1.08 -0.03 -12.81
C LEU A 162 0.83 1.30 -13.52
N THR A 163 0.21 1.28 -14.69
CA THR A 163 -0.18 2.49 -15.43
C THR A 163 -1.10 3.37 -14.57
N ALA A 164 -2.11 2.79 -13.92
CA ALA A 164 -2.98 3.54 -13.01
C ALA A 164 -2.20 4.18 -11.84
N ILE A 165 -1.22 3.45 -11.28
CA ILE A 165 -0.33 3.96 -10.23
C ILE A 165 0.53 5.14 -10.74
N GLU A 166 1.02 5.05 -11.97
CA GLU A 166 1.85 6.09 -12.58
C GLU A 166 1.11 7.42 -12.76
N TYR A 167 -0.16 7.34 -13.15
CA TYR A 167 -1.01 8.52 -13.33
C TYR A 167 -1.67 9.00 -12.03
N ALA A 168 -1.64 8.19 -10.97
CA ALA A 168 -2.20 8.58 -9.70
C ALA A 168 -1.49 9.81 -9.11
N ASP A 169 -2.26 10.82 -8.79
CA ASP A 169 -1.77 12.04 -8.14
C ASP A 169 -2.72 12.46 -7.01
N MET A 170 -2.34 12.11 -5.78
CA MET A 170 -3.12 12.40 -4.58
C MET A 170 -2.79 13.79 -3.99
N ARG A 171 -1.80 14.50 -4.54
CA ARG A 171 -1.35 15.80 -4.01
C ARG A 171 -2.49 16.82 -3.84
N PRO A 172 -3.41 16.98 -4.81
CA PRO A 172 -4.53 17.89 -4.67
C PRO A 172 -5.52 17.52 -3.55
N LEU A 173 -5.52 16.24 -3.13
CA LEU A 173 -6.47 15.72 -2.15
C LEU A 173 -5.94 15.78 -0.70
N LEU A 174 -4.62 15.88 -0.50
CA LEU A 174 -4.01 15.73 0.82
C LEU A 174 -4.58 16.71 1.86
N ALA A 175 -4.80 17.95 1.47
CA ALA A 175 -5.34 18.99 2.37
C ALA A 175 -6.79 18.72 2.82
N SER A 176 -7.55 17.88 2.11
CA SER A 176 -8.93 17.49 2.47
C SER A 176 -8.99 16.31 3.43
N ILE A 177 -7.90 15.53 3.59
CA ILE A 177 -7.82 14.40 4.51
C ILE A 177 -7.63 14.93 5.93
N ARG A 178 -8.71 14.98 6.72
CA ARG A 178 -8.75 15.60 8.05
C ARG A 178 -8.59 14.61 9.20
N CYS A 179 -8.83 13.31 8.98
CA CYS A 179 -8.70 12.30 10.01
C CYS A 179 -7.25 12.20 10.53
N PRO A 180 -7.05 11.80 11.80
CA PRO A 180 -5.72 11.48 12.31
C PRO A 180 -5.00 10.48 11.40
N THR A 181 -3.76 10.79 11.03
CA THR A 181 -3.01 9.97 10.07
C THR A 181 -1.65 9.55 10.64
N LEU A 182 -1.39 8.25 10.66
CA LEU A 182 -0.09 7.65 10.96
C LEU A 182 0.62 7.27 9.65
N LEU A 183 1.85 7.74 9.48
CA LEU A 183 2.73 7.38 8.36
C LEU A 183 3.81 6.45 8.87
N ILE A 184 3.95 5.24 8.29
CA ILE A 184 4.97 4.26 8.65
C ILE A 184 5.85 3.99 7.43
N PHE A 185 7.14 4.28 7.54
CA PHE A 185 8.09 4.13 6.43
C PHE A 185 9.33 3.35 6.84
N GLY A 186 9.83 2.51 5.93
CA GLY A 186 11.09 1.84 6.12
C GLY A 186 12.28 2.74 5.74
N GLY A 187 13.30 2.82 6.62
CA GLY A 187 14.50 3.61 6.37
C GLY A 187 15.36 3.10 5.20
N LYS A 188 15.15 1.83 4.78
CA LYS A 188 15.85 1.18 3.66
C LYS A 188 14.94 0.95 2.45
N ASP A 189 13.76 1.55 2.43
CA ASP A 189 12.83 1.41 1.32
C ASP A 189 13.31 2.19 0.09
N ALA A 190 13.59 1.46 -0.99
CA ALA A 190 13.99 2.03 -2.27
C ALA A 190 12.80 2.28 -3.21
N LEU A 191 11.62 1.69 -2.94
CA LEU A 191 10.40 1.84 -3.74
C LEU A 191 9.60 3.08 -3.32
N THR A 192 9.43 3.26 -2.00
CA THR A 192 8.80 4.45 -1.44
C THR A 192 9.69 5.04 -0.34
N PRO A 193 10.77 5.72 -0.72
CA PRO A 193 11.75 6.23 0.24
C PRO A 193 11.14 7.25 1.21
N VAL A 194 11.78 7.40 2.37
CA VAL A 194 11.34 8.25 3.50
C VAL A 194 10.95 9.67 3.07
N ARG A 195 11.60 10.24 2.04
CA ARG A 195 11.23 11.57 1.53
C ARG A 195 9.77 11.67 1.05
N MET A 196 9.18 10.55 0.57
CA MET A 196 7.75 10.51 0.22
C MET A 196 6.86 10.59 1.46
N GLY A 197 7.26 9.94 2.56
CA GLY A 197 6.59 10.05 3.85
C GLY A 197 6.70 11.45 4.45
N GLN A 198 7.86 12.08 4.32
CA GLN A 198 8.08 13.47 4.73
C GLN A 198 7.18 14.45 3.94
N TYR A 199 7.06 14.23 2.63
CA TYR A 199 6.13 15.01 1.81
C TYR A 199 4.68 14.84 2.27
N LEU A 200 4.22 13.61 2.51
CA LEU A 200 2.88 13.35 3.04
C LEU A 200 2.68 14.04 4.39
N GLN A 201 3.64 13.96 5.31
CA GLN A 201 3.57 14.61 6.62
C GLN A 201 3.43 16.15 6.50
N GLN A 202 4.10 16.75 5.54
CA GLN A 202 4.05 18.20 5.34
C GLN A 202 2.72 18.70 4.76
N HIS A 203 1.99 17.84 4.03
CA HIS A 203 0.79 18.24 3.29
C HIS A 203 -0.52 17.68 3.87
N LEU A 204 -0.45 16.68 4.75
CA LEU A 204 -1.60 16.17 5.49
C LEU A 204 -1.78 16.97 6.78
N PRO A 205 -2.98 17.50 7.08
CA PRO A 205 -3.21 18.38 8.24
C PRO A 205 -2.89 17.74 9.60
N ASN A 206 -3.14 16.44 9.77
CA ASN A 206 -3.04 15.72 11.04
C ASN A 206 -2.19 14.45 10.91
N ALA A 207 -0.95 14.57 10.40
CA ALA A 207 -0.10 13.40 10.15
C ALA A 207 1.15 13.36 11.03
N HIS A 208 1.48 12.16 11.50
CA HIS A 208 2.73 11.83 12.18
C HIS A 208 3.50 10.77 11.41
N LEU A 209 4.78 11.04 11.13
CA LEU A 209 5.68 10.10 10.46
C LEU A 209 6.53 9.34 11.46
N HIS A 210 6.49 8.00 11.35
CA HIS A 210 7.39 7.08 12.03
C HIS A 210 8.26 6.35 11.01
N VAL A 211 9.57 6.36 11.20
CA VAL A 211 10.54 5.71 10.31
C VAL A 211 11.19 4.54 11.04
N ILE A 212 10.95 3.31 10.55
CA ILE A 212 11.60 2.11 11.05
C ILE A 212 12.93 1.93 10.30
N GLY A 213 14.02 2.34 10.92
CA GLY A 213 15.33 2.54 10.25
C GLY A 213 15.90 1.31 9.54
N LYS A 214 15.58 0.09 10.00
CA LYS A 214 16.07 -1.18 9.41
C LYS A 214 15.10 -1.82 8.42
N ALA A 215 13.84 -1.39 8.40
CA ALA A 215 12.82 -1.92 7.50
C ALA A 215 13.00 -1.43 6.05
N ALA A 216 12.57 -2.26 5.10
CA ALA A 216 12.40 -1.90 3.70
C ALA A 216 10.91 -1.61 3.39
N HIS A 217 10.38 -2.05 2.24
CA HIS A 217 9.04 -1.68 1.73
C HIS A 217 7.87 -2.29 2.52
N ALA A 218 8.08 -3.38 3.25
CA ALA A 218 7.03 -4.05 4.03
C ALA A 218 7.36 -4.08 5.54
N PRO A 219 7.39 -2.94 6.24
CA PRO A 219 7.73 -2.89 7.67
C PRO A 219 6.76 -3.71 8.54
N PHE A 220 5.50 -3.82 8.16
CA PHE A 220 4.50 -4.63 8.88
C PHE A 220 4.76 -6.16 8.81
N ILE A 221 5.68 -6.60 7.97
CA ILE A 221 6.17 -8.00 7.93
C ILE A 221 7.48 -8.12 8.72
N SER A 222 8.45 -7.27 8.40
CA SER A 222 9.79 -7.37 8.99
C SER A 222 9.88 -6.88 10.44
N HIS A 223 8.94 -6.05 10.88
CA HIS A 223 8.87 -5.40 12.19
C HIS A 223 7.41 -5.40 12.70
N SER A 224 6.75 -6.56 12.65
CA SER A 224 5.32 -6.71 12.94
C SER A 224 4.94 -6.21 14.33
N ASP A 225 5.76 -6.50 15.35
CA ASP A 225 5.55 -6.06 16.73
C ASP A 225 5.53 -4.52 16.84
N GLU A 226 6.54 -3.86 16.22
CA GLU A 226 6.67 -2.41 16.25
C GLU A 226 5.50 -1.74 15.51
N VAL A 227 5.14 -2.27 14.33
CA VAL A 227 4.01 -1.75 13.57
C VAL A 227 2.69 -1.96 14.31
N ALA A 228 2.48 -3.12 14.94
CA ALA A 228 1.29 -3.37 15.75
C ALA A 228 1.19 -2.39 16.93
N ALA A 229 2.31 -2.15 17.64
CA ALA A 229 2.34 -1.19 18.75
C ALA A 229 1.99 0.24 18.28
N LEU A 230 2.51 0.67 17.14
CA LEU A 230 2.19 1.97 16.53
C LEU A 230 0.71 2.08 16.15
N LEU A 231 0.14 1.03 15.52
CA LEU A 231 -1.28 0.97 15.16
C LEU A 231 -2.17 1.06 16.41
N LEU A 232 -1.86 0.28 17.45
CA LEU A 232 -2.62 0.30 18.70
C LEU A 232 -2.61 1.68 19.37
N ALA A 233 -1.45 2.33 19.40
CA ALA A 233 -1.32 3.67 19.96
C ALA A 233 -2.13 4.68 19.15
N HIS A 234 -2.02 4.65 17.81
CA HIS A 234 -2.71 5.55 16.90
C HIS A 234 -4.24 5.41 17.00
N ILE A 235 -4.76 4.18 16.99
CA ILE A 235 -6.19 3.90 17.08
C ILE A 235 -6.76 4.38 18.42
N ARG A 236 -6.06 4.14 19.53
CA ARG A 236 -6.49 4.61 20.85
C ARG A 236 -6.56 6.14 20.98
N GLN A 237 -5.69 6.87 20.29
CA GLN A 237 -5.68 8.32 20.27
C GLN A 237 -6.78 8.93 19.37
N SER A 238 -7.36 8.10 18.51
CA SER A 238 -8.39 8.51 17.54
C SER A 238 -9.82 8.19 18.00
N VAL A 239 -9.98 7.69 19.24
CA VAL A 239 -11.29 7.33 19.84
C VAL A 239 -12.03 8.55 20.35
#